data_7b7a923f9c04f4bdbb1999080ca1480c
#
_entry.id   7b7a923f9c04f4bdbb1999080ca1480c
#
_cell.length_a   1.000
_cell.length_b   1.000
_cell.length_c   1.000
_cell.angle_alpha   90.00
_cell.angle_beta   90.00
_cell.angle_gamma   90.00
#
_symmetry.space_group_name_H-M   'P 1'
#
loop_
_entity.id
_entity.type
_entity.pdbx_description
1 polymer ?
#
loop_
_entity_poly.entity_id
_entity_poly.type
_entity_poly.pdbx_seq_one_letter_code
_entity_poly.pdbx_strand_id
1 'polypeptide(L)'
;GVYTFRLFAGGYMKCTPPELYFNGSLYEGEPMTLKKGEKLSFFVRYARVSGEPYVKLQWTVPSYKEEEAFSNELEAARKAEIIVAVLGLGTEYESEGNDKTDLSLPEEQLTLLRKLYEVNQNIVLVVENGSAVELKEPAALSKAILEAWYPGDRGGDAMADILFGNVSPSGRLPLGFPEKTADLPPFDDYEMEHGRTYMYRKIKPLYDFGFGLSYTRFSYSDPEMKDGIFSFTVTNIGS
;
A
#
# COMPACT_ATOMS: atom_id res chain seq x y z
N GLY A 1 -6.11 -4.79 -32.72
CA GLY A 1 -6.75 -3.87 -31.75
C GLY A 1 -6.21 -2.45 -31.88
N VAL A 2 -6.83 -1.53 -31.22
CA VAL A 2 -6.41 -0.12 -31.13
C VAL A 2 -5.68 0.08 -29.83
N TYR A 3 -4.48 0.62 -29.87
CA TYR A 3 -3.59 0.79 -28.72
C TYR A 3 -3.21 2.27 -28.57
N THR A 4 -3.18 2.74 -27.35
CA THR A 4 -2.56 4.02 -27.00
C THR A 4 -1.41 3.75 -26.04
N PHE A 5 -0.30 4.40 -26.28
CA PHE A 5 0.92 4.22 -25.48
C PHE A 5 1.19 5.45 -24.64
N ARG A 6 1.78 5.28 -23.47
CA ARG A 6 2.21 6.37 -22.60
C ARG A 6 3.57 6.07 -22.01
N LEU A 7 4.37 7.11 -21.83
CA LEU A 7 5.60 7.08 -21.06
C LEU A 7 5.40 7.80 -19.73
N PHE A 8 5.87 7.15 -18.70
CA PHE A 8 6.00 7.76 -17.37
C PHE A 8 7.47 7.85 -17.03
N ALA A 9 7.89 9.01 -16.59
CA ALA A 9 9.20 9.19 -15.98
C ALA A 9 8.99 9.48 -14.50
N GLY A 10 9.76 8.79 -13.66
CA GLY A 10 9.73 8.96 -12.22
C GLY A 10 11.09 8.63 -11.63
N GLY A 11 11.15 8.55 -10.31
CA GLY A 11 12.37 8.32 -9.55
C GLY A 11 12.84 9.57 -8.84
N TYR A 12 13.79 9.38 -7.95
CA TYR A 12 14.28 10.39 -7.00
C TYR A 12 14.94 11.63 -7.64
N MET A 13 15.09 11.66 -8.96
CA MET A 13 15.80 12.77 -9.61
C MET A 13 15.32 13.04 -11.03
N LYS A 14 15.87 14.11 -11.63
CA LYS A 14 15.39 14.67 -12.89
C LYS A 14 15.93 13.94 -14.12
N CYS A 15 15.06 13.60 -15.05
CA CYS A 15 15.41 13.32 -16.42
C CYS A 15 14.78 14.35 -17.36
N THR A 16 15.22 14.38 -18.62
CA THR A 16 14.45 15.08 -19.65
C THR A 16 13.11 14.39 -19.83
N PRO A 17 12.04 15.08 -20.24
CA PRO A 17 10.80 14.43 -20.61
C PRO A 17 11.10 13.28 -21.58
N PRO A 18 10.63 12.04 -21.31
CA PRO A 18 10.91 10.93 -22.20
C PRO A 18 10.10 11.07 -23.48
N GLU A 19 10.72 10.73 -24.59
CA GLU A 19 10.12 10.71 -25.91
C GLU A 19 10.02 9.26 -26.41
N LEU A 20 8.85 8.90 -26.92
CA LEU A 20 8.58 7.58 -27.49
C LEU A 20 8.55 7.68 -29.02
N TYR A 21 9.27 6.80 -29.69
CA TYR A 21 9.31 6.72 -31.14
C TYR A 21 8.87 5.35 -31.61
N PHE A 22 8.00 5.31 -32.61
CA PHE A 22 7.64 4.09 -33.33
C PHE A 22 8.11 4.19 -34.78
N ASN A 23 8.82 3.18 -35.26
CA ASN A 23 9.37 3.12 -36.62
C ASN A 23 10.13 4.40 -37.01
N GLY A 24 10.81 5.03 -36.06
CA GLY A 24 11.61 6.24 -36.28
C GLY A 24 10.84 7.58 -36.20
N SER A 25 9.53 7.56 -36.05
CA SER A 25 8.70 8.75 -35.89
C SER A 25 8.30 8.98 -34.43
N LEU A 26 8.34 10.25 -33.99
CA LEU A 26 7.90 10.62 -32.64
C LEU A 26 6.40 10.30 -32.50
N TYR A 27 6.06 9.66 -31.36
CA TYR A 27 4.70 9.34 -31.02
C TYR A 27 4.11 10.43 -30.13
N GLU A 28 3.02 11.04 -30.58
CA GLU A 28 2.35 12.18 -29.91
C GLU A 28 1.05 11.80 -29.19
N GLY A 29 0.80 10.49 -29.01
CA GLY A 29 -0.37 9.99 -28.26
C GLY A 29 -1.53 9.50 -29.14
N GLU A 30 -1.38 9.49 -30.46
CA GLU A 30 -2.42 9.03 -31.37
C GLU A 30 -2.68 7.52 -31.23
N PRO A 31 -3.95 7.06 -31.23
CA PRO A 31 -4.24 5.64 -31.19
C PRO A 31 -3.69 4.90 -32.41
N MET A 32 -3.01 3.78 -32.19
CA MET A 32 -2.43 2.95 -33.24
C MET A 32 -3.22 1.65 -33.40
N THR A 33 -3.59 1.31 -34.63
CA THR A 33 -4.22 0.02 -34.94
C THR A 33 -3.15 -1.02 -35.25
N LEU A 34 -3.05 -2.06 -34.44
CA LEU A 34 -2.12 -3.16 -34.63
C LEU A 34 -2.88 -4.47 -34.94
N LYS A 35 -2.36 -5.25 -35.88
CA LYS A 35 -2.88 -6.58 -36.23
C LYS A 35 -2.21 -7.67 -35.40
N LYS A 36 -2.86 -8.82 -35.25
CA LYS A 36 -2.27 -9.97 -34.56
C LYS A 36 -0.98 -10.40 -35.28
N GLY A 37 0.11 -10.49 -34.51
CA GLY A 37 1.44 -10.87 -35.04
C GLY A 37 2.23 -9.73 -35.69
N GLU A 38 1.68 -8.54 -35.75
CA GLU A 38 2.41 -7.35 -36.21
C GLU A 38 3.53 -7.00 -35.22
N LYS A 39 4.71 -6.72 -35.75
CA LYS A 39 5.88 -6.31 -34.97
C LYS A 39 6.03 -4.80 -35.09
N LEU A 40 6.11 -4.15 -33.95
CA LEU A 40 6.32 -2.72 -33.86
C LEU A 40 7.70 -2.46 -33.24
N SER A 41 8.55 -1.75 -33.97
CA SER A 41 9.85 -1.32 -33.43
C SER A 41 9.67 0.01 -32.73
N PHE A 42 10.15 0.10 -31.50
CA PHE A 42 10.12 1.35 -30.76
C PHE A 42 11.46 1.62 -30.08
N PHE A 43 11.71 2.88 -29.79
CA PHE A 43 12.75 3.29 -28.86
C PHE A 43 12.26 4.45 -27.99
N VAL A 44 12.86 4.55 -26.82
CA VAL A 44 12.60 5.65 -25.87
C VAL A 44 13.87 6.48 -25.76
N ARG A 45 13.74 7.78 -25.93
CA ARG A 45 14.83 8.74 -25.72
C ARG A 45 14.57 9.54 -24.46
N TYR A 46 15.52 9.51 -23.54
CA TYR A 46 15.57 10.40 -22.40
C TYR A 46 17.01 10.63 -21.98
N ALA A 47 17.28 11.73 -21.31
CA ALA A 47 18.59 11.99 -20.74
C ALA A 47 18.49 12.13 -19.22
N ARG A 48 19.36 11.40 -18.52
CA ARG A 48 19.53 11.54 -17.08
C ARG A 48 20.16 12.91 -16.79
N VAL A 49 19.48 13.70 -15.98
CA VAL A 49 20.01 14.97 -15.47
C VAL A 49 20.71 14.75 -14.14
N SER A 50 20.07 13.97 -13.25
CA SER A 50 20.63 13.62 -11.94
C SER A 50 19.95 12.37 -11.39
N GLY A 51 20.66 11.63 -10.49
CA GLY A 51 20.13 10.46 -9.76
C GLY A 51 19.80 9.25 -10.59
N GLU A 52 18.79 8.52 -10.21
CA GLU A 52 18.35 7.26 -10.83
C GLU A 52 16.90 7.38 -11.33
N PRO A 53 16.66 8.09 -12.44
CA PRO A 53 15.34 8.14 -13.03
C PRO A 53 14.99 6.81 -13.68
N TYR A 54 13.73 6.46 -13.65
CA TYR A 54 13.18 5.35 -14.43
C TYR A 54 12.18 5.86 -15.47
N VAL A 55 12.00 5.08 -16.53
CA VAL A 55 10.98 5.32 -17.55
C VAL A 55 10.16 4.04 -17.70
N LYS A 56 8.83 4.16 -17.58
CA LYS A 56 7.87 3.07 -17.81
C LYS A 56 7.11 3.32 -19.11
N LEU A 57 7.07 2.30 -19.99
CA LEU A 57 6.19 2.28 -21.14
C LEU A 57 4.92 1.52 -20.77
N GLN A 58 3.79 2.16 -20.90
CA GLN A 58 2.46 1.57 -20.70
C GLN A 58 1.64 1.66 -22.00
N TRP A 59 0.68 0.77 -22.15
CA TRP A 59 -0.25 0.80 -23.28
C TRP A 59 -1.63 0.32 -22.84
N THR A 60 -2.66 0.79 -23.56
CA THR A 60 -4.01 0.28 -23.39
C THR A 60 -4.13 -1.15 -23.94
N VAL A 61 -4.92 -1.97 -23.28
CA VAL A 61 -5.26 -3.32 -23.76
C VAL A 61 -6.64 -3.26 -24.44
N PRO A 62 -6.74 -3.36 -25.77
CA PRO A 62 -8.02 -3.14 -26.49
C PRO A 62 -9.11 -4.16 -26.15
N SER A 63 -8.71 -5.32 -25.62
CA SER A 63 -9.63 -6.37 -25.19
C SER A 63 -9.90 -6.31 -23.68
N TYR A 64 -9.36 -5.31 -22.98
CA TYR A 64 -9.64 -5.15 -21.56
C TYR A 64 -11.10 -4.78 -21.38
N LYS A 65 -11.80 -5.62 -20.66
CA LYS A 65 -13.15 -5.35 -20.18
C LYS A 65 -13.07 -5.25 -18.67
N GLU A 66 -13.51 -4.16 -18.12
CA GLU A 66 -13.55 -3.94 -16.68
C GLU A 66 -14.34 -5.02 -15.94
N GLU A 67 -15.36 -5.57 -16.60
CA GLU A 67 -16.16 -6.69 -16.11
C GLU A 67 -15.35 -8.00 -15.97
N GLU A 68 -14.30 -8.17 -16.79
CA GLU A 68 -13.40 -9.33 -16.77
C GLU A 68 -12.15 -9.09 -15.89
N ALA A 69 -12.03 -7.89 -15.32
CA ALA A 69 -10.92 -7.57 -14.42
C ALA A 69 -10.89 -8.54 -13.24
N PHE A 70 -9.71 -9.06 -12.94
CA PHE A 70 -9.47 -9.99 -11.83
C PHE A 70 -10.18 -11.36 -11.98
N SER A 71 -10.55 -11.78 -13.18
CA SER A 71 -11.29 -13.03 -13.38
C SER A 71 -10.55 -14.25 -12.83
N ASN A 72 -9.24 -14.35 -13.00
CA ASN A 72 -8.41 -15.43 -12.48
C ASN A 72 -8.32 -15.41 -10.96
N GLU A 73 -8.13 -14.23 -10.38
CA GLU A 73 -8.06 -13.98 -8.95
C GLU A 73 -9.38 -14.36 -8.27
N LEU A 74 -10.50 -13.96 -8.88
CA LEU A 74 -11.84 -14.29 -8.37
C LEU A 74 -12.15 -15.77 -8.50
N GLU A 75 -11.73 -16.45 -9.57
CA GLU A 75 -11.87 -17.90 -9.68
C GLU A 75 -11.08 -18.65 -8.61
N ALA A 76 -9.85 -18.22 -8.34
CA ALA A 76 -9.03 -18.76 -7.26
C ALA A 76 -9.66 -18.51 -5.89
N ALA A 77 -10.15 -17.29 -5.66
CA ALA A 77 -10.78 -16.87 -4.41
C ALA A 77 -12.04 -17.68 -4.06
N ARG A 78 -12.86 -18.05 -5.05
CA ARG A 78 -14.04 -18.90 -4.83
C ARG A 78 -13.70 -20.30 -4.34
N LYS A 79 -12.49 -20.78 -4.65
CA LYS A 79 -12.03 -22.14 -4.30
C LYS A 79 -11.21 -22.15 -3.00
N ALA A 80 -10.78 -20.99 -2.53
CA ALA A 80 -9.94 -20.86 -1.34
C ALA A 80 -10.77 -20.89 -0.06
N GLU A 81 -10.25 -21.51 1.00
CA GLU A 81 -10.83 -21.39 2.34
C GLU A 81 -10.55 -20.00 2.94
N ILE A 82 -9.36 -19.49 2.71
CA ILE A 82 -8.89 -18.18 3.19
C ILE A 82 -8.18 -17.49 2.04
N ILE A 83 -8.41 -16.20 1.90
CA ILE A 83 -7.67 -15.33 0.98
C ILE A 83 -6.65 -14.54 1.81
N VAL A 84 -5.39 -14.55 1.39
CA VAL A 84 -4.38 -13.59 1.84
C VAL A 84 -4.21 -12.57 0.73
N ALA A 85 -4.76 -11.37 0.94
CA ALA A 85 -4.61 -10.26 0.01
C ALA A 85 -3.45 -9.37 0.46
N VAL A 86 -2.44 -9.22 -0.39
CA VAL A 86 -1.30 -8.33 -0.13
C VAL A 86 -1.48 -7.08 -0.97
N LEU A 87 -1.72 -5.96 -0.31
CA LEU A 87 -1.94 -4.66 -0.93
C LEU A 87 -0.96 -3.65 -0.34
N GLY A 88 -0.79 -2.51 -0.98
CA GLY A 88 0.10 -1.48 -0.41
C GLY A 88 0.55 -0.45 -1.42
N LEU A 89 1.57 0.30 -1.03
CA LEU A 89 2.08 1.43 -1.79
C LEU A 89 3.52 1.15 -2.22
N GLY A 90 3.81 1.35 -3.50
CA GLY A 90 5.17 1.31 -4.03
C GLY A 90 5.80 2.71 -4.10
N THR A 91 7.02 2.77 -4.60
CA THR A 91 7.80 4.01 -4.72
C THR A 91 7.15 5.06 -5.61
N GLU A 92 6.21 4.68 -6.45
CA GLU A 92 5.40 5.61 -7.25
C GLU A 92 4.38 6.40 -6.43
N TYR A 93 4.00 5.89 -5.26
CA TYR A 93 3.08 6.53 -4.34
C TYR A 93 3.79 7.15 -3.15
N GLU A 94 4.84 6.49 -2.65
CA GLU A 94 5.60 6.91 -1.48
C GLU A 94 7.09 6.97 -1.79
N SER A 95 7.64 8.17 -1.85
CA SER A 95 9.08 8.39 -2.00
C SER A 95 9.46 9.77 -1.50
N GLU A 96 10.72 9.94 -1.13
CA GLU A 96 11.23 11.26 -0.76
C GLU A 96 11.03 12.27 -1.90
N GLY A 97 10.49 13.43 -1.59
CA GLY A 97 10.18 14.47 -2.57
C GLY A 97 8.92 14.21 -3.41
N ASN A 98 8.13 13.21 -3.06
CA ASN A 98 6.86 12.90 -3.70
C ASN A 98 5.78 12.73 -2.63
N ASP A 99 5.17 13.85 -2.24
CA ASP A 99 4.14 13.86 -1.21
C ASP A 99 2.82 13.29 -1.74
N LYS A 100 2.17 12.48 -0.91
CA LYS A 100 0.85 11.94 -1.23
C LYS A 100 -0.21 13.04 -1.10
N THR A 101 -1.15 13.06 -2.03
CA THR A 101 -2.32 13.96 -1.99
C THR A 101 -3.40 13.47 -1.05
N ASP A 102 -3.44 12.17 -0.78
CA ASP A 102 -4.37 11.50 0.12
C ASP A 102 -3.73 10.24 0.72
N LEU A 103 -4.42 9.59 1.64
CA LEU A 103 -3.98 8.39 2.33
C LEU A 103 -4.62 7.10 1.80
N SER A 104 -5.37 7.17 0.71
CA SER A 104 -6.08 6.01 0.17
C SER A 104 -5.10 4.98 -0.43
N LEU A 105 -5.47 3.72 -0.37
CA LEU A 105 -4.87 2.72 -1.25
C LEU A 105 -5.30 2.99 -2.70
N PRO A 106 -4.51 2.58 -3.70
CA PRO A 106 -4.88 2.72 -5.11
C PRO A 106 -6.27 2.12 -5.40
N GLU A 107 -7.07 2.81 -6.20
CA GLU A 107 -8.47 2.40 -6.46
C GLU A 107 -8.57 1.01 -7.11
N GLU A 108 -7.57 0.61 -7.90
CA GLU A 108 -7.52 -0.74 -8.47
C GLU A 108 -7.38 -1.81 -7.39
N GLN A 109 -6.63 -1.53 -6.34
CA GLN A 109 -6.45 -2.44 -5.20
C GLN A 109 -7.74 -2.52 -4.36
N LEU A 110 -8.39 -1.39 -4.12
CA LEU A 110 -9.69 -1.35 -3.42
C LEU A 110 -10.77 -2.07 -4.22
N THR A 111 -10.80 -1.89 -5.54
CA THR A 111 -11.71 -2.61 -6.44
C THR A 111 -11.47 -4.13 -6.38
N LEU A 112 -10.22 -4.58 -6.40
CA LEU A 112 -9.90 -5.99 -6.20
C LEU A 112 -10.41 -6.49 -4.86
N LEU A 113 -10.15 -5.77 -3.77
CA LEU A 113 -10.56 -6.17 -2.43
C LEU A 113 -12.09 -6.29 -2.30
N ARG A 114 -12.84 -5.34 -2.85
CA ARG A 114 -14.32 -5.40 -2.90
C ARG A 114 -14.80 -6.65 -3.64
N LYS A 115 -14.26 -6.90 -4.84
CA LYS A 115 -14.61 -8.08 -5.65
C LYS A 115 -14.24 -9.40 -4.98
N LEU A 116 -13.10 -9.47 -4.29
CA LEU A 116 -12.72 -10.63 -3.49
C LEU A 116 -13.72 -10.88 -2.36
N TYR A 117 -14.13 -9.83 -1.65
CA TYR A 117 -15.08 -9.91 -0.55
C TYR A 117 -16.47 -10.40 -1.01
N GLU A 118 -16.91 -10.03 -2.21
CA GLU A 118 -18.17 -10.50 -2.80
C GLU A 118 -18.20 -12.02 -3.00
N VAL A 119 -17.06 -12.64 -3.28
CA VAL A 119 -16.97 -14.08 -3.58
C VAL A 119 -16.49 -14.92 -2.40
N ASN A 120 -15.72 -14.34 -1.48
CA ASN A 120 -15.23 -15.01 -0.28
C ASN A 120 -14.86 -13.99 0.80
N GLN A 121 -15.57 -13.99 1.92
CA GLN A 121 -15.38 -13.03 3.01
C GLN A 121 -14.27 -13.41 4.01
N ASN A 122 -13.60 -14.54 3.82
CA ASN A 122 -12.49 -14.95 4.67
C ASN A 122 -11.18 -14.35 4.17
N ILE A 123 -11.06 -13.04 4.30
CA ILE A 123 -9.89 -12.29 3.83
C ILE A 123 -9.01 -11.91 5.01
N VAL A 124 -7.74 -12.22 4.92
CA VAL A 124 -6.66 -11.63 5.71
C VAL A 124 -5.93 -10.65 4.81
N LEU A 125 -5.91 -9.38 5.20
CA LEU A 125 -5.25 -8.33 4.45
C LEU A 125 -3.85 -8.10 5.01
N VAL A 126 -2.84 -8.13 4.17
CA VAL A 126 -1.47 -7.67 4.47
C VAL A 126 -1.29 -6.33 3.78
N VAL A 127 -0.84 -5.32 4.51
CA VAL A 127 -0.61 -3.97 3.98
C VAL A 127 0.87 -3.67 4.02
N GLU A 128 1.44 -3.35 2.86
CA GLU A 128 2.86 -2.96 2.70
C GLU A 128 2.94 -1.49 2.30
N ASN A 129 3.42 -0.64 3.19
CA ASN A 129 3.47 0.81 3.03
C ASN A 129 4.51 1.43 3.97
N GLY A 130 4.85 2.69 3.75
CA GLY A 130 5.83 3.41 4.56
C GLY A 130 5.21 4.43 5.53
N SER A 131 3.93 4.76 5.37
CA SER A 131 3.21 5.75 6.18
C SER A 131 1.76 5.32 6.37
N ALA A 132 1.00 5.98 7.27
CA ALA A 132 -0.41 5.65 7.47
C ALA A 132 -1.22 5.70 6.16
N VAL A 133 -2.13 4.75 6.01
CA VAL A 133 -3.12 4.69 4.94
C VAL A 133 -4.53 4.59 5.49
N GLU A 134 -5.53 4.93 4.69
CA GLU A 134 -6.94 4.79 5.06
C GLU A 134 -7.33 3.31 5.07
N LEU A 135 -7.61 2.77 6.26
CA LEU A 135 -7.96 1.36 6.45
C LEU A 135 -9.41 1.13 6.87
N LYS A 136 -10.26 2.16 6.88
CA LYS A 136 -11.65 1.99 7.31
C LYS A 136 -12.41 1.00 6.44
N GLU A 137 -12.39 1.19 5.13
CA GLU A 137 -13.03 0.28 4.20
C GLU A 137 -12.31 -1.08 4.13
N PRO A 138 -10.97 -1.15 3.96
CA PRO A 138 -10.24 -2.41 4.02
C PRO A 138 -10.50 -3.23 5.29
N ALA A 139 -10.63 -2.58 6.44
CA ALA A 139 -10.96 -3.26 7.70
C ALA A 139 -12.37 -3.85 7.71
N ALA A 140 -13.34 -3.18 7.09
CA ALA A 140 -14.69 -3.70 6.96
C ALA A 140 -14.79 -4.91 6.01
N LEU A 141 -13.85 -5.02 5.05
CA LEU A 141 -13.79 -6.08 4.04
C LEU A 141 -12.82 -7.22 4.40
N SER A 142 -12.25 -7.22 5.60
CA SER A 142 -11.30 -8.26 6.03
C SER A 142 -11.55 -8.74 7.45
N LYS A 143 -11.15 -9.99 7.73
CA LYS A 143 -11.24 -10.58 9.08
C LYS A 143 -10.07 -10.19 9.97
N ALA A 144 -8.93 -9.90 9.36
CA ALA A 144 -7.73 -9.44 10.03
C ALA A 144 -6.89 -8.59 9.07
N ILE A 145 -6.13 -7.66 9.65
CA ILE A 145 -5.13 -6.86 8.93
C ILE A 145 -3.78 -7.07 9.59
N LEU A 146 -2.77 -7.38 8.78
CA LEU A 146 -1.36 -7.38 9.15
C LEU A 146 -0.71 -6.16 8.51
N GLU A 147 -0.33 -5.18 9.32
CA GLU A 147 0.47 -4.04 8.90
C GLU A 147 1.94 -4.48 8.84
N ALA A 148 2.47 -4.64 7.65
CA ALA A 148 3.78 -5.21 7.41
C ALA A 148 4.86 -4.14 7.16
N TRP A 149 4.48 -2.89 6.91
CA TRP A 149 5.39 -1.84 6.49
C TRP A 149 6.18 -2.27 5.24
N TYR A 150 7.45 -1.89 5.12
CA TYR A 150 8.39 -2.42 4.13
C TYR A 150 9.28 -3.47 4.79
N PRO A 151 8.94 -4.76 4.71
CA PRO A 151 9.46 -5.78 5.61
C PRO A 151 10.88 -6.27 5.30
N GLY A 152 11.51 -5.75 4.22
CA GLY A 152 12.88 -6.11 3.83
C GLY A 152 13.03 -7.54 3.29
N ASP A 153 14.29 -8.00 3.22
CA ASP A 153 14.66 -9.25 2.53
C ASP A 153 13.99 -10.52 3.07
N ARG A 154 13.67 -10.54 4.38
CA ARG A 154 13.03 -11.68 5.04
C ARG A 154 11.56 -11.44 5.39
N GLY A 155 10.95 -10.46 4.76
CA GLY A 155 9.57 -10.09 5.02
C GLY A 155 8.59 -11.24 4.78
N GLY A 156 8.76 -11.97 3.70
CA GLY A 156 7.93 -13.14 3.39
C GLY A 156 7.97 -14.21 4.48
N ASP A 157 9.16 -14.52 5.02
CA ASP A 157 9.32 -15.48 6.12
C ASP A 157 8.59 -14.97 7.38
N ALA A 158 8.79 -13.71 7.74
CA ALA A 158 8.19 -13.12 8.94
C ALA A 158 6.65 -13.07 8.84
N MET A 159 6.12 -12.70 7.68
CA MET A 159 4.67 -12.71 7.45
C MET A 159 4.11 -14.13 7.51
N ALA A 160 4.78 -15.11 6.90
CA ALA A 160 4.37 -16.51 6.96
C ALA A 160 4.34 -17.02 8.39
N ASP A 161 5.38 -16.74 9.18
CA ASP A 161 5.45 -17.16 10.59
C ASP A 161 4.29 -16.60 11.42
N ILE A 162 3.90 -15.35 11.16
CA ILE A 162 2.74 -14.75 11.82
C ILE A 162 1.44 -15.40 11.29
N LEU A 163 1.24 -15.47 9.98
CA LEU A 163 0.00 -15.95 9.39
C LEU A 163 -0.29 -17.42 9.74
N PHE A 164 0.75 -18.24 9.86
CA PHE A 164 0.62 -19.65 10.26
C PHE A 164 0.71 -19.88 11.79
N GLY A 165 0.87 -18.81 12.58
CA GLY A 165 0.84 -18.90 14.04
C GLY A 165 2.13 -19.40 14.67
N ASN A 166 3.24 -19.49 13.91
CA ASN A 166 4.55 -19.88 14.44
C ASN A 166 5.11 -18.81 15.40
N VAL A 167 4.76 -17.55 15.14
CA VAL A 167 5.16 -16.39 15.94
C VAL A 167 3.94 -15.52 16.22
N SER A 168 3.74 -15.15 17.49
CA SER A 168 2.70 -14.18 17.87
C SER A 168 3.16 -12.77 17.51
N PRO A 169 2.32 -11.97 16.81
CA PRO A 169 2.67 -10.59 16.50
C PRO A 169 2.85 -9.78 17.79
N SER A 170 3.92 -9.01 17.86
CA SER A 170 4.26 -8.16 19.03
C SER A 170 4.38 -6.69 18.68
N GLY A 171 4.37 -6.35 17.38
CA GLY A 171 4.46 -4.99 16.89
C GLY A 171 3.31 -4.12 17.37
N ARG A 172 3.59 -2.83 17.54
CA ARG A 172 2.61 -1.78 17.88
C ARG A 172 2.81 -0.62 16.93
N LEU A 173 1.71 0.02 16.53
CA LEU A 173 1.74 1.15 15.60
C LEU A 173 2.58 2.31 16.19
N PRO A 174 3.60 2.79 15.47
CA PRO A 174 4.43 3.91 15.92
C PRO A 174 3.78 5.27 15.65
N LEU A 175 2.58 5.28 15.10
CA LEU A 175 1.78 6.47 14.78
C LEU A 175 0.29 6.10 14.78
N GLY A 176 -0.60 7.09 14.83
CA GLY A 176 -2.04 6.86 14.69
C GLY A 176 -2.46 6.81 13.22
N PHE A 177 -3.30 5.85 12.87
CA PHE A 177 -3.92 5.76 11.54
C PHE A 177 -5.21 6.57 11.53
N PRO A 178 -5.32 7.65 10.76
CA PRO A 178 -6.57 8.41 10.65
C PRO A 178 -7.65 7.58 9.96
N GLU A 179 -8.90 7.92 10.23
CA GLU A 179 -10.02 7.26 9.55
C GLU A 179 -10.10 7.67 8.07
N LYS A 180 -9.76 8.92 7.78
CA LYS A 180 -9.75 9.49 6.43
C LYS A 180 -8.76 10.64 6.33
N THR A 181 -8.32 10.96 5.12
CA THR A 181 -7.40 12.08 4.81
C THR A 181 -7.90 13.41 5.37
N ALA A 182 -9.21 13.67 5.31
CA ALA A 182 -9.82 14.91 5.80
C ALA A 182 -9.72 15.10 7.34
N ASP A 183 -9.29 14.08 8.08
CA ASP A 183 -9.05 14.18 9.51
C ASP A 183 -7.65 14.73 9.85
N LEU A 184 -6.82 14.92 8.84
CA LEU A 184 -5.50 15.53 8.98
C LEU A 184 -5.63 17.06 9.03
N PRO A 185 -4.75 17.77 9.76
CA PRO A 185 -4.65 19.21 9.64
C PRO A 185 -4.19 19.61 8.23
N PRO A 186 -4.36 20.89 7.84
CA PRO A 186 -3.89 21.39 6.54
C PRO A 186 -2.44 21.00 6.27
N PHE A 187 -2.13 20.68 5.02
CA PHE A 187 -0.81 20.16 4.62
C PHE A 187 0.34 21.13 4.97
N ASP A 188 0.11 22.42 4.82
CA ASP A 188 1.06 23.50 5.10
C ASP A 188 1.05 23.99 6.55
N ASP A 189 0.22 23.43 7.42
CA ASP A 189 0.21 23.74 8.86
C ASP A 189 1.22 22.84 9.59
N TYR A 190 2.38 23.36 9.93
CA TYR A 190 3.47 22.66 10.62
C TYR A 190 3.41 22.76 12.15
N GLU A 191 2.43 23.48 12.70
CA GLU A 191 2.28 23.60 14.14
C GLU A 191 1.76 22.30 14.76
N MET A 192 2.59 21.70 15.61
CA MET A 192 2.29 20.38 16.20
C MET A 192 1.00 20.39 17.03
N GLU A 193 0.76 21.46 17.78
CA GLU A 193 -0.41 21.63 18.68
C GLU A 193 -1.73 21.74 17.92
N HIS A 194 -1.68 21.97 16.61
CA HIS A 194 -2.87 22.02 15.76
C HIS A 194 -3.42 20.63 15.40
N GLY A 195 -2.88 19.56 16.00
CA GLY A 195 -3.40 18.20 15.85
C GLY A 195 -2.55 17.28 14.98
N ARG A 196 -1.27 17.64 14.77
CA ARG A 196 -0.40 16.91 13.85
C ARG A 196 0.03 15.53 14.32
N THR A 197 0.14 15.26 15.57
CA THR A 197 0.61 13.97 16.06
C THR A 197 -0.41 13.32 16.99
N TYR A 198 -0.16 12.09 17.36
CA TYR A 198 -0.98 11.39 18.35
C TYR A 198 -1.11 12.17 19.67
N MET A 199 -0.13 12.99 20.04
CA MET A 199 -0.14 13.81 21.26
C MET A 199 -1.15 14.96 21.23
N TYR A 200 -1.38 15.52 20.04
CA TYR A 200 -2.20 16.74 19.89
C TYR A 200 -3.47 16.52 19.07
N ARG A 201 -3.65 15.31 18.53
CA ARG A 201 -4.80 14.98 17.67
C ARG A 201 -6.12 15.17 18.44
N LYS A 202 -7.05 15.91 17.85
CA LYS A 202 -8.38 16.16 18.38
C LYS A 202 -9.43 15.15 17.91
N ILE A 203 -9.20 14.58 16.72
CA ILE A 203 -10.09 13.61 16.10
C ILE A 203 -9.55 12.21 16.42
N LYS A 204 -10.41 11.33 16.93
CA LYS A 204 -10.04 9.95 17.22
C LYS A 204 -9.63 9.23 15.93
N PRO A 205 -8.46 8.62 15.85
CA PRO A 205 -8.05 7.85 14.69
C PRO A 205 -8.78 6.50 14.62
N LEU A 206 -8.71 5.84 13.49
CA LEU A 206 -9.16 4.45 13.32
C LEU A 206 -8.36 3.51 14.23
N TYR A 207 -7.04 3.67 14.22
CA TYR A 207 -6.13 2.97 15.13
C TYR A 207 -5.21 3.98 15.82
N ASP A 208 -5.13 3.89 17.14
CA ASP A 208 -4.29 4.78 17.95
C ASP A 208 -2.80 4.44 17.86
N PHE A 209 -1.94 5.40 18.16
CA PHE A 209 -0.54 5.13 18.49
C PHE A 209 -0.45 4.03 19.55
N GLY A 210 0.44 3.07 19.36
CA GLY A 210 0.62 1.93 20.26
C GLY A 210 -0.41 0.81 20.07
N PHE A 211 -1.37 0.95 19.15
CA PHE A 211 -2.33 -0.12 18.86
C PHE A 211 -1.62 -1.34 18.24
N GLY A 212 -2.08 -2.51 18.62
CA GLY A 212 -1.68 -3.78 18.03
C GLY A 212 -2.24 -4.95 18.83
N LEU A 213 -2.46 -6.06 18.14
CA LEU A 213 -2.98 -7.29 18.73
C LEU A 213 -1.89 -8.36 18.79
N SER A 214 -2.08 -9.31 19.67
CA SER A 214 -1.25 -10.52 19.80
C SER A 214 -2.18 -11.74 19.79
N TYR A 215 -1.65 -12.93 19.57
CA TYR A 215 -2.42 -14.17 19.66
C TYR A 215 -2.76 -14.56 21.11
N THR A 216 -2.17 -13.84 22.07
CA THR A 216 -2.50 -13.94 23.49
C THR A 216 -2.81 -12.56 24.06
N ARG A 217 -3.12 -12.50 25.35
CA ARG A 217 -3.41 -11.27 26.09
C ARG A 217 -2.45 -11.11 27.24
N PHE A 218 -2.08 -9.85 27.51
CA PHE A 218 -1.21 -9.50 28.63
C PHE A 218 -1.92 -8.54 29.57
N SER A 219 -1.71 -8.71 30.86
CA SER A 219 -2.04 -7.70 31.87
C SER A 219 -0.78 -7.07 32.42
N TYR A 220 -0.87 -5.83 32.83
CA TYR A 220 0.21 -5.05 33.42
C TYR A 220 -0.25 -4.60 34.80
N SER A 221 0.56 -4.88 35.82
CA SER A 221 0.26 -4.53 37.21
C SER A 221 1.51 -4.04 37.93
N ASP A 222 1.29 -3.52 39.15
CA ASP A 222 2.31 -3.13 40.10
C ASP A 222 3.34 -2.14 39.53
N PRO A 223 2.92 -1.00 38.92
CA PRO A 223 3.86 0.01 38.45
C PRO A 223 4.56 0.66 39.63
N GLU A 224 5.89 0.62 39.63
CA GLU A 224 6.73 1.23 40.68
C GLU A 224 7.82 2.07 40.03
N MET A 225 8.09 3.25 40.62
CA MET A 225 9.24 4.08 40.28
C MET A 225 10.13 4.17 41.51
N LYS A 226 11.33 3.61 41.43
CA LYS A 226 12.31 3.62 42.52
C LYS A 226 13.71 3.89 41.99
N ASP A 227 14.41 4.84 42.58
CA ASP A 227 15.79 5.19 42.24
C ASP A 227 15.99 5.49 40.72
N GLY A 228 14.98 6.09 40.06
CA GLY A 228 15.00 6.36 38.64
C GLY A 228 14.69 5.15 37.75
N ILE A 229 14.39 4.00 38.32
CA ILE A 229 14.00 2.77 37.61
C ILE A 229 12.48 2.62 37.68
N PHE A 230 11.85 2.49 36.51
CA PHE A 230 10.47 2.14 36.38
C PHE A 230 10.33 0.62 36.17
N SER A 231 9.54 -0.02 37.02
CA SER A 231 9.28 -1.47 36.97
C SER A 231 7.78 -1.75 37.00
N PHE A 232 7.38 -2.86 36.44
CA PHE A 232 6.02 -3.35 36.44
C PHE A 232 5.99 -4.87 36.15
N THR A 233 4.90 -5.50 36.54
CA THR A 233 4.68 -6.93 36.27
C THR A 233 3.90 -7.10 34.99
N VAL A 234 4.38 -7.98 34.09
CA VAL A 234 3.68 -8.41 32.88
C VAL A 234 3.24 -9.84 33.04
N THR A 235 1.95 -10.09 32.95
CA THR A 235 1.38 -11.44 33.06
C THR A 235 0.68 -11.81 31.75
N ASN A 236 1.05 -12.95 31.16
CA ASN A 236 0.28 -13.54 30.07
C ASN A 236 -1.00 -14.14 30.64
N ILE A 237 -2.17 -13.60 30.25
CA ILE A 237 -3.50 -14.01 30.71
C ILE A 237 -4.33 -14.64 29.59
N GLY A 238 -3.75 -14.85 28.42
CA GLY A 238 -4.38 -15.56 27.30
C GLY A 238 -4.07 -17.05 27.33
N SER A 239 -4.81 -17.78 26.52
CA SER A 239 -4.60 -19.22 26.29
C SER A 239 -3.71 -19.43 25.09
#